data_d77a4d2a8070a5ef1efbe62fefa0d918
#
_entry.id   d77a4d2a8070a5ef1efbe62fefa0d918
#
_cell.length_a   1.000
_cell.length_b   1.000
_cell.length_c   1.000
_cell.angle_alpha   90.00
_cell.angle_beta   90.00
_cell.angle_gamma   90.00
#
_symmetry.space_group_name_H-M   'P 1'
#
loop_
_entity.id
_entity.type
_entity.pdbx_description
1 polymer ?
#
loop_
_entity_poly.entity_id
_entity_poly.type
_entity_poly.pdbx_seq_one_letter_code
_entity_poly.pdbx_strand_id
1 'polypeptide(L)'
;MNASDDTTVIAVGRQLLAFLMGTRSGKVLRWVVALGVATTVWYFSVLSTPPTGTTSRSLFDFFPAVGGFGTSQWRHVLAYAGLAHALAFAIRHWQLPRWRRAALVIVLASAYGLGIEIAQSFTATRVFDTTDILANTIGASLVIPWYVVSGWVESHWDDSASK
;
A
#
# COMPACT_ATOMS: atom_id res chain seq x y z
N MET A 1 -9.60 -26.06 -25.48
CA MET A 1 -9.81 -25.29 -24.25
C MET A 1 -11.30 -25.39 -23.96
N ASN A 2 -11.70 -26.10 -22.89
CA ASN A 2 -13.10 -26.48 -22.65
C ASN A 2 -13.86 -25.36 -21.94
N ALA A 3 -15.05 -25.00 -22.42
CA ALA A 3 -15.92 -24.00 -21.79
C ALA A 3 -16.33 -24.34 -20.34
N SER A 4 -16.19 -25.61 -19.93
CA SER A 4 -16.40 -26.07 -18.54
C SER A 4 -15.30 -25.61 -17.58
N ASP A 5 -14.06 -25.45 -18.06
CA ASP A 5 -12.93 -25.02 -17.20
C ASP A 5 -13.02 -23.52 -16.91
N ASP A 6 -13.43 -22.72 -17.89
CA ASP A 6 -13.59 -21.27 -17.72
C ASP A 6 -14.71 -20.93 -16.72
N THR A 7 -15.82 -21.65 -16.75
CA THR A 7 -16.92 -21.46 -15.78
C THR A 7 -16.51 -21.81 -14.36
N THR A 8 -15.70 -22.84 -14.20
CA THR A 8 -15.20 -23.27 -12.88
C THR A 8 -14.22 -22.26 -12.30
N VAL A 9 -13.30 -21.73 -13.11
CA VAL A 9 -12.33 -20.70 -12.69
C VAL A 9 -13.05 -19.42 -12.26
N ILE A 10 -14.04 -18.98 -13.03
CA ILE A 10 -14.85 -17.80 -12.71
C ILE A 10 -15.65 -18.02 -11.41
N ALA A 11 -16.24 -19.20 -11.21
CA ALA A 11 -17.00 -19.52 -10.00
C ALA A 11 -16.10 -19.54 -8.75
N VAL A 12 -14.92 -20.16 -8.83
CA VAL A 12 -13.92 -20.17 -7.74
C VAL A 12 -13.45 -18.76 -7.43
N GLY A 13 -13.17 -17.95 -8.46
CA GLY A 13 -12.77 -16.55 -8.28
C GLY A 13 -13.85 -15.73 -7.57
N ARG A 14 -15.12 -15.91 -7.93
CA ARG A 14 -16.25 -15.23 -7.25
C ARG A 14 -16.41 -15.67 -5.80
N GLN A 15 -16.27 -16.96 -5.50
CA GLN A 15 -16.32 -17.47 -4.13
C GLN A 15 -15.16 -16.94 -3.28
N LEU A 16 -13.94 -16.91 -3.82
CA LEU A 16 -12.78 -16.34 -3.15
C LEU A 16 -12.96 -14.85 -2.87
N LEU A 17 -13.46 -14.11 -3.85
CA LEU A 17 -13.79 -12.69 -3.69
C LEU A 17 -14.87 -12.48 -2.62
N ALA A 18 -15.94 -13.27 -2.62
CA ALA A 18 -16.98 -13.20 -1.61
C ALA A 18 -16.44 -13.53 -0.21
N PHE A 19 -15.56 -14.54 -0.09
CA PHE A 19 -14.87 -14.89 1.16
C PHE A 19 -14.01 -13.74 1.66
N LEU A 20 -13.18 -13.17 0.80
CA LEU A 20 -12.33 -12.03 1.14
C LEU A 20 -13.12 -10.76 1.45
N MET A 21 -14.35 -10.65 0.95
CA MET A 21 -15.17 -9.44 1.10
C MET A 21 -16.07 -9.43 2.34
N GLY A 22 -16.60 -10.55 2.80
CA GLY A 22 -17.73 -10.56 3.75
C GLY A 22 -17.50 -11.30 5.07
N THR A 23 -16.65 -12.31 5.10
CA THR A 23 -16.51 -13.19 6.28
C THR A 23 -15.61 -12.59 7.37
N ARG A 24 -15.78 -13.06 8.63
CA ARG A 24 -14.83 -12.74 9.73
C ARG A 24 -13.40 -13.11 9.32
N SER A 25 -13.20 -14.28 8.75
CA SER A 25 -11.91 -14.77 8.27
C SER A 25 -11.31 -13.87 7.19
N GLY A 26 -12.13 -13.36 6.27
CA GLY A 26 -11.67 -12.38 5.27
C GLY A 26 -11.23 -11.05 5.88
N LYS A 27 -11.90 -10.59 6.97
CA LYS A 27 -11.45 -9.39 7.70
C LYS A 27 -10.10 -9.62 8.37
N VAL A 28 -9.92 -10.77 9.02
CA VAL A 28 -8.64 -11.13 9.65
C VAL A 28 -7.53 -11.20 8.60
N LEU A 29 -7.77 -11.89 7.49
CA LEU A 29 -6.77 -12.02 6.42
C LEU A 29 -6.31 -10.64 5.88
N ARG A 30 -7.23 -9.70 5.70
CA ARG A 30 -6.88 -8.34 5.26
C ARG A 30 -5.96 -7.60 6.24
N TRP A 31 -6.23 -7.74 7.54
CA TRP A 31 -5.35 -7.18 8.56
C TRP A 31 -4.01 -7.90 8.63
N VAL A 32 -3.98 -9.22 8.44
CA VAL A 32 -2.71 -9.98 8.34
C VAL A 32 -1.87 -9.48 7.16
N VAL A 33 -2.48 -9.22 6.00
CA VAL A 33 -1.79 -8.63 4.86
C VAL A 33 -1.24 -7.24 5.20
N ALA A 34 -2.04 -6.37 5.80
CA ALA A 34 -1.59 -5.01 6.15
C ALA A 34 -0.45 -5.04 7.18
N LEU A 35 -0.55 -5.89 8.20
CA LEU A 35 0.51 -6.09 9.19
C LEU A 35 1.77 -6.71 8.57
N GLY A 36 1.62 -7.66 7.66
CA GLY A 36 2.74 -8.25 6.92
C GLY A 36 3.50 -7.19 6.12
N VAL A 37 2.79 -6.33 5.39
CA VAL A 37 3.42 -5.22 4.66
C VAL A 37 4.09 -4.24 5.63
N ALA A 38 3.42 -3.84 6.72
CA ALA A 38 4.01 -2.95 7.72
C ALA A 38 5.28 -3.55 8.33
N THR A 39 5.25 -4.82 8.73
CA THR A 39 6.43 -5.51 9.27
C THR A 39 7.56 -5.59 8.26
N THR A 40 7.26 -5.83 6.99
CA THR A 40 8.25 -5.84 5.91
C THR A 40 8.90 -4.47 5.73
N VAL A 41 8.10 -3.40 5.69
CA VAL A 41 8.60 -2.02 5.61
C VAL A 41 9.49 -1.72 6.82
N TRP A 42 9.06 -2.07 8.02
CA TRP A 42 9.84 -1.85 9.25
C TRP A 42 11.17 -2.61 9.23
N TYR A 43 11.15 -3.89 8.86
CA TYR A 43 12.35 -4.73 8.78
C TYR A 43 13.40 -4.14 7.84
N PHE A 44 12.99 -3.79 6.62
CA PHE A 44 13.91 -3.23 5.64
C PHE A 44 14.35 -1.79 5.97
N SER A 45 13.54 -1.03 6.67
CA SER A 45 13.87 0.34 7.06
C SER A 45 14.80 0.40 8.28
N VAL A 46 14.55 -0.42 9.29
CA VAL A 46 15.23 -0.31 10.61
C VAL A 46 16.35 -1.35 10.76
N LEU A 47 16.09 -2.61 10.38
CA LEU A 47 16.99 -3.73 10.68
C LEU A 47 17.96 -4.05 9.53
N SER A 48 17.57 -3.83 8.28
CA SER A 48 18.47 -4.15 7.18
C SER A 48 19.49 -3.04 6.99
N THR A 49 20.77 -3.38 7.19
CA THR A 49 21.88 -2.53 6.77
C THR A 49 21.96 -2.53 5.25
N PRO A 50 22.04 -1.35 4.60
CA PRO A 50 22.31 -1.31 3.16
C PRO A 50 23.62 -2.07 2.87
N PRO A 51 23.67 -2.93 1.84
CA PRO A 51 24.89 -3.62 1.47
C PRO A 51 25.95 -2.56 1.11
N THR A 52 27.00 -2.49 1.92
CA THR A 52 28.16 -1.64 1.65
C THR A 52 28.94 -2.27 0.48
N GLY A 53 29.08 -1.57 -0.63
CA GLY A 53 30.07 -1.87 -1.65
C GLY A 53 29.61 -2.73 -2.85
N THR A 54 28.34 -3.01 -3.02
CA THR A 54 27.86 -3.66 -4.26
C THR A 54 27.27 -2.63 -5.21
N THR A 55 27.90 -2.43 -6.34
CA THR A 55 27.38 -1.73 -7.55
C THR A 55 26.28 -2.55 -8.26
N SER A 56 25.48 -3.32 -7.52
CA SER A 56 24.34 -3.99 -8.11
C SER A 56 23.27 -2.95 -8.46
N ARG A 57 22.96 -2.86 -9.76
CA ARG A 57 21.86 -2.03 -10.26
C ARG A 57 20.60 -2.37 -9.50
N SER A 58 20.08 -1.40 -8.77
CA SER A 58 18.77 -1.51 -8.12
C SER A 58 17.67 -1.34 -9.18
N LEU A 59 16.54 -2.03 -9.01
CA LEU A 59 15.35 -1.78 -9.83
C LEU A 59 14.89 -0.30 -9.75
N PHE A 60 15.34 0.42 -8.72
CA PHE A 60 15.00 1.82 -8.51
C PHE A 60 15.91 2.79 -9.28
N ASP A 61 16.99 2.30 -9.89
CA ASP A 61 17.89 3.14 -10.72
C ASP A 61 17.23 3.56 -12.03
N PHE A 62 16.10 2.95 -12.40
CA PHE A 62 15.26 3.40 -13.52
C PHE A 62 14.48 4.67 -13.21
N PHE A 63 14.30 5.02 -11.95
CA PHE A 63 13.56 6.23 -11.58
C PHE A 63 14.48 7.45 -11.64
N PRO A 64 14.03 8.54 -12.31
CA PRO A 64 14.85 9.74 -12.42
C PRO A 64 15.06 10.40 -11.06
N ALA A 65 16.24 10.94 -10.86
CA ALA A 65 16.48 11.86 -9.75
C ALA A 65 15.83 13.20 -10.11
N VAL A 66 14.78 13.58 -9.40
CA VAL A 66 14.02 14.81 -9.64
C VAL A 66 13.84 15.56 -8.34
N GLY A 67 14.22 16.83 -8.32
CA GLY A 67 13.91 17.72 -7.19
C GLY A 67 14.45 17.28 -5.83
N GLY A 68 15.61 16.63 -5.78
CA GLY A 68 16.20 16.08 -4.55
C GLY A 68 15.75 14.65 -4.22
N PHE A 69 14.83 14.08 -5.00
CA PHE A 69 14.42 12.68 -4.88
C PHE A 69 15.41 11.79 -5.65
N GLY A 70 16.16 11.00 -4.91
CA GLY A 70 17.02 9.93 -5.46
C GLY A 70 16.38 8.55 -5.31
N THR A 71 17.18 7.53 -5.56
CA THR A 71 16.76 6.10 -5.46
C THR A 71 16.20 5.76 -4.08
N SER A 72 16.72 6.36 -3.00
CA SER A 72 16.24 6.15 -1.64
C SER A 72 14.78 6.59 -1.49
N GLN A 73 14.47 7.81 -1.90
CA GLN A 73 13.13 8.39 -1.78
C GLN A 73 12.11 7.61 -2.59
N TRP A 74 12.46 7.10 -3.78
CA TRP A 74 11.58 6.25 -4.57
C TRP A 74 11.25 4.92 -3.88
N ARG A 75 12.19 4.34 -3.13
CA ARG A 75 11.90 3.16 -2.29
C ARG A 75 10.84 3.49 -1.24
N HIS A 76 10.96 4.65 -0.58
CA HIS A 76 9.97 5.13 0.38
C HIS A 76 8.60 5.33 -0.29
N VAL A 77 8.54 6.05 -1.42
CA VAL A 77 7.28 6.25 -2.16
C VAL A 77 6.59 4.92 -2.45
N LEU A 78 7.29 3.93 -2.99
CA LEU A 78 6.69 2.65 -3.36
C LEU A 78 6.32 1.80 -2.14
N ALA A 79 7.15 1.77 -1.10
CA ALA A 79 6.86 1.05 0.14
C ALA A 79 5.60 1.59 0.82
N TYR A 80 5.47 2.91 0.90
CA TYR A 80 4.32 3.56 1.54
C TYR A 80 3.08 3.59 0.66
N ALA A 81 3.22 3.58 -0.66
CA ALA A 81 2.11 3.28 -1.57
C ALA A 81 1.56 1.88 -1.32
N GLY A 82 2.42 0.86 -1.23
CA GLY A 82 2.03 -0.51 -0.89
C GLY A 82 1.34 -0.61 0.47
N LEU A 83 1.91 0.03 1.50
CA LEU A 83 1.32 0.07 2.84
C LEU A 83 -0.06 0.74 2.84
N ALA A 84 -0.21 1.88 2.17
CA ALA A 84 -1.49 2.58 2.07
C ALA A 84 -2.55 1.74 1.36
N HIS A 85 -2.22 1.04 0.28
CA HIS A 85 -3.15 0.14 -0.40
C HIS A 85 -3.52 -1.07 0.47
N ALA A 86 -2.57 -1.64 1.22
CA ALA A 86 -2.85 -2.73 2.15
C ALA A 86 -3.78 -2.28 3.30
N LEU A 87 -3.56 -1.07 3.84
CA LEU A 87 -4.45 -0.46 4.84
C LEU A 87 -5.84 -0.16 4.25
N ALA A 88 -5.91 0.41 3.04
CA ALA A 88 -7.17 0.66 2.35
C ALA A 88 -7.97 -0.64 2.14
N PHE A 89 -7.28 -1.73 1.78
CA PHE A 89 -7.87 -3.05 1.67
C PHE A 89 -8.35 -3.58 3.03
N ALA A 90 -7.59 -3.36 4.11
CA ALA A 90 -7.96 -3.80 5.45
C ALA A 90 -9.23 -3.11 5.97
N ILE A 91 -9.34 -1.78 5.77
CA ILE A 91 -10.47 -0.98 6.28
C ILE A 91 -11.63 -0.83 5.29
N ARG A 92 -11.58 -1.50 4.12
CA ARG A 92 -12.61 -1.36 3.08
C ARG A 92 -14.04 -1.61 3.55
N HIS A 93 -14.21 -2.41 4.61
CA HIS A 93 -15.50 -2.77 5.20
C HIS A 93 -16.04 -1.71 6.17
N TRP A 94 -15.27 -0.67 6.49
CA TRP A 94 -15.71 0.39 7.37
C TRP A 94 -16.72 1.28 6.65
N GLN A 95 -17.82 1.57 7.34
CA GLN A 95 -18.91 2.41 6.81
C GLN A 95 -18.56 3.90 6.96
N LEU A 96 -17.41 4.29 6.43
CA LEU A 96 -16.97 5.67 6.36
C LEU A 96 -17.05 6.19 4.92
N PRO A 97 -17.34 7.47 4.71
CA PRO A 97 -17.20 8.11 3.39
C PRO A 97 -15.81 7.85 2.79
N ARG A 98 -15.73 7.68 1.46
CA ARG A 98 -14.48 7.35 0.76
C ARG A 98 -13.35 8.32 1.10
N TRP A 99 -13.63 9.62 1.11
CA TRP A 99 -12.64 10.63 1.44
C TRP A 99 -12.09 10.50 2.87
N ARG A 100 -12.93 10.13 3.85
CA ARG A 100 -12.48 9.88 5.23
C ARG A 100 -11.62 8.63 5.33
N ARG A 101 -11.95 7.58 4.57
CA ARG A 101 -11.12 6.38 4.50
C ARG A 101 -9.75 6.69 3.86
N ALA A 102 -9.73 7.45 2.75
CA ALA A 102 -8.49 7.89 2.13
C ALA A 102 -7.64 8.73 3.09
N ALA A 103 -8.22 9.74 3.72
CA ALA A 103 -7.53 10.58 4.70
C ALA A 103 -6.97 9.76 5.86
N LEU A 104 -7.76 8.84 6.43
CA LEU A 104 -7.33 7.98 7.53
C LEU A 104 -6.15 7.09 7.13
N VAL A 105 -6.20 6.48 5.94
CA VAL A 105 -5.11 5.65 5.44
C VAL A 105 -3.83 6.46 5.25
N ILE A 106 -3.93 7.64 4.66
CA ILE A 106 -2.78 8.53 4.45
C ILE A 106 -2.17 8.92 5.80
N VAL A 107 -3.00 9.34 6.75
CA VAL A 107 -2.54 9.71 8.09
C VAL A 107 -1.86 8.54 8.80
N LEU A 108 -2.46 7.34 8.78
CA LEU A 108 -1.89 6.16 9.43
C LEU A 108 -0.56 5.73 8.79
N ALA A 109 -0.50 5.71 7.46
CA ALA A 109 0.73 5.34 6.76
C ALA A 109 1.83 6.38 7.00
N SER A 110 1.52 7.68 6.94
CA SER A 110 2.49 8.76 7.18
C SER A 110 2.96 8.78 8.64
N ALA A 111 2.06 8.58 9.60
CA ALA A 111 2.42 8.49 11.02
C ALA A 111 3.32 7.27 11.30
N TYR A 112 3.05 6.14 10.63
CA TYR A 112 3.92 4.96 10.70
C TYR A 112 5.31 5.28 10.15
N GLY A 113 5.41 6.00 9.03
CA GLY A 113 6.67 6.46 8.46
C GLY A 113 7.44 7.38 9.40
N LEU A 114 6.77 8.34 10.01
CA LEU A 114 7.38 9.20 11.01
C LEU A 114 7.92 8.37 12.20
N GLY A 115 7.17 7.36 12.64
CA GLY A 115 7.62 6.46 13.70
C GLY A 115 8.89 5.68 13.32
N ILE A 116 9.01 5.27 12.06
CA ILE A 116 10.22 4.63 11.53
C ILE A 116 11.40 5.61 11.53
N GLU A 117 11.23 6.84 11.05
CA GLU A 117 12.29 7.86 11.06
C GLU A 117 12.78 8.15 12.50
N ILE A 118 11.85 8.24 13.44
CA ILE A 118 12.21 8.39 14.86
C ILE A 118 12.99 7.15 15.35
N ALA A 119 12.56 5.93 15.02
CA ALA A 119 13.27 4.72 15.40
C ALA A 119 14.69 4.67 14.79
N GLN A 120 14.84 5.10 13.54
CA GLN A 120 16.14 5.17 12.86
C GLN A 120 17.09 6.19 13.49
N SER A 121 16.57 7.30 14.02
CA SER A 121 17.40 8.32 14.68
C SER A 121 18.10 7.80 15.95
N PHE A 122 17.63 6.71 16.54
CA PHE A 122 18.30 6.01 17.64
C PHE A 122 19.36 5.02 17.18
N THR A 123 19.54 4.82 15.87
CA THR A 123 20.60 3.94 15.33
C THR A 123 21.82 4.76 14.99
N ALA A 124 23.03 4.24 15.30
CA ALA A 124 24.28 4.97 15.12
C ALA A 124 24.64 5.31 13.67
N THR A 125 23.94 4.71 12.69
CA THR A 125 24.26 4.78 11.26
C THR A 125 23.26 5.57 10.43
N ARG A 126 22.17 6.09 11.04
CA ARG A 126 21.11 6.80 10.34
C ARG A 126 20.86 8.18 10.94
N VAL A 127 20.60 9.15 10.08
CA VAL A 127 20.22 10.51 10.45
C VAL A 127 18.77 10.70 10.04
N PHE A 128 17.99 11.38 10.88
CA PHE A 128 16.63 11.77 10.59
C PHE A 128 16.56 12.59 9.28
N ASP A 129 15.79 12.15 8.32
CA ASP A 129 15.67 12.80 7.02
C ASP A 129 14.21 13.23 6.75
N THR A 130 13.99 14.53 6.65
CA THR A 130 12.70 15.11 6.34
C THR A 130 12.24 14.81 4.91
N THR A 131 13.17 14.54 3.99
CA THR A 131 12.82 14.15 2.60
C THR A 131 12.21 12.76 2.55
N ASP A 132 12.61 11.87 3.45
CA ASP A 132 12.02 10.54 3.57
C ASP A 132 10.58 10.62 4.13
N ILE A 133 10.30 11.54 5.07
CA ILE A 133 8.93 11.79 5.55
C ILE A 133 8.04 12.29 4.40
N LEU A 134 8.57 13.20 3.58
CA LEU A 134 7.85 13.70 2.40
C LEU A 134 7.58 12.56 1.42
N ALA A 135 8.57 11.74 1.12
CA ALA A 135 8.43 10.57 0.25
C ALA A 135 7.39 9.57 0.76
N ASN A 136 7.37 9.30 2.08
CA ASN A 136 6.38 8.46 2.74
C ASN A 136 4.95 9.00 2.54
N THR A 137 4.77 10.31 2.72
CA THR A 137 3.48 10.97 2.58
C THR A 137 3.01 10.99 1.12
N ILE A 138 3.90 11.26 0.18
CA ILE A 138 3.61 11.17 -1.26
C ILE A 138 3.20 9.75 -1.62
N GLY A 139 3.97 8.75 -1.19
CA GLY A 139 3.65 7.35 -1.42
C GLY A 139 2.28 6.96 -0.86
N ALA A 140 1.99 7.33 0.39
CA ALA A 140 0.68 7.08 0.98
C ALA A 140 -0.47 7.75 0.22
N SER A 141 -0.23 8.94 -0.35
CA SER A 141 -1.24 9.69 -1.12
C SER A 141 -1.60 9.03 -2.46
N LEU A 142 -0.78 8.11 -2.97
CA LEU A 142 -1.09 7.32 -4.18
C LEU A 142 -2.30 6.38 -4.00
N VAL A 143 -2.85 6.26 -2.81
CA VAL A 143 -4.13 5.58 -2.58
C VAL A 143 -5.34 6.40 -3.07
N ILE A 144 -5.20 7.71 -3.28
CA ILE A 144 -6.30 8.60 -3.71
C ILE A 144 -6.88 8.16 -5.06
N PRO A 145 -6.09 7.95 -6.13
CA PRO A 145 -6.60 7.44 -7.41
C PRO A 145 -7.44 6.17 -7.26
N TRP A 146 -7.05 5.27 -6.39
CA TRP A 146 -7.81 4.05 -6.10
C TRP A 146 -9.22 4.35 -5.58
N TYR A 147 -9.35 5.27 -4.63
CA TYR A 147 -10.66 5.67 -4.09
C TYR A 147 -11.52 6.43 -5.09
N VAL A 148 -10.91 7.20 -5.98
CA VAL A 148 -11.61 7.90 -7.06
C VAL A 148 -12.14 6.89 -8.08
N VAL A 149 -11.27 6.02 -8.61
CA VAL A 149 -11.64 5.02 -9.62
C VAL A 149 -12.68 4.04 -9.10
N SER A 150 -12.49 3.50 -7.89
CA SER A 150 -13.47 2.59 -7.28
C SER A 150 -14.83 3.24 -7.11
N GLY A 151 -14.86 4.53 -6.78
CA GLY A 151 -16.09 5.30 -6.69
C GLY A 151 -16.81 5.49 -8.03
N TRP A 152 -16.05 5.78 -9.05
CA TRP A 152 -16.58 5.93 -10.40
C TRP A 152 -17.12 4.62 -10.94
N VAL A 153 -16.43 3.52 -10.75
CA VAL A 153 -16.85 2.18 -11.18
C VAL A 153 -18.18 1.81 -10.50
N GLU A 154 -18.29 1.94 -9.17
CA GLU A 154 -19.52 1.60 -8.45
C GLU A 154 -20.73 2.41 -8.97
N SER A 155 -20.58 3.72 -9.19
CA SER A 155 -21.68 4.56 -9.67
C SER A 155 -22.18 4.16 -11.08
N HIS A 156 -21.29 3.73 -11.96
CA HIS A 156 -21.68 3.31 -13.32
C HIS A 156 -22.29 1.92 -13.39
N TRP A 157 -21.94 1.03 -12.44
CA TRP A 157 -22.56 -0.30 -12.37
C TRP A 157 -24.00 -0.23 -11.85
N ASP A 158 -24.28 0.61 -10.87
CA ASP A 158 -25.62 0.79 -10.31
C ASP A 158 -26.59 1.39 -11.36
N ASP A 159 -26.12 2.36 -12.16
CA ASP A 159 -26.92 2.96 -13.25
C ASP A 159 -27.24 1.97 -14.37
N SER A 160 -26.38 0.99 -14.65
CA SER A 160 -26.59 -0.01 -15.68
C SER A 160 -27.53 -1.14 -15.23
N ALA A 161 -27.60 -1.41 -13.93
CA ALA A 161 -28.49 -2.43 -13.35
C ALA A 161 -29.94 -1.94 -13.16
N SER A 162 -30.19 -0.63 -13.26
CA SER A 162 -31.50 0.00 -13.10
C SER A 162 -32.25 0.22 -14.42
N LYS A 163 -31.65 -0.12 -15.57
CA LYS A 163 -32.25 -0.06 -16.92
C LYS A 163 -32.61 -1.43 -17.44
#